data_4dbaa2e2492624f0d375e1b00eec896f
#
_entry.id   4dbaa2e2492624f0d375e1b00eec896f
#
_cell.length_a   1.000
_cell.length_b   1.000
_cell.length_c   1.000
_cell.angle_alpha   90.00
_cell.angle_beta   90.00
_cell.angle_gamma   90.00
#
_symmetry.space_group_name_H-M   'P 1'
#
loop_
_entity.id
_entity.type
_entity.pdbx_description
1 polymer ?
#
loop_
_entity_poly.entity_id
_entity_poly.type
_entity_poly.pdbx_seq_one_letter_code
_entity_poly.pdbx_strand_id
1 'polypeptide(L)'
;MEVKWLEDFLALAGTLNFSRAADERHVTQSAFSRRIRQLEAWVGTSLIDRATYPSRLTEAGERFVPVAEQTLRSLYQARRNLRPEDGAEVQRVTLTALHTLSITFFPGWIQTLGAAVGPLVSHLRPDSGSMEENLNSLVDGHSDFLLTYQHAHVPMLLGPEFEHLTLGRENIVPVSAPDERGAARHPIEPSFLHASYQKSSFFGQLIAGALADRLPPNTCVHVGSMSVGLKAMAMAGCGLAWVPESLVKDELAAGVLVRAGGPEWDIAVEIRLYRSRDNGRAIVRRIWELLQVA
;
A
#
# COMPACT_ATOMS: atom_id res chain seq x y z
N MET A 1 29.10 -1.98 -14.67
CA MET A 1 27.86 -2.45 -14.00
C MET A 1 26.68 -1.92 -14.79
N GLU A 2 25.65 -2.73 -15.00
CA GLU A 2 24.40 -2.32 -15.64
C GLU A 2 23.27 -2.33 -14.61
N VAL A 3 22.33 -1.39 -14.72
CA VAL A 3 21.19 -1.24 -13.80
C VAL A 3 20.39 -2.55 -13.65
N LYS A 4 20.14 -3.22 -14.79
CA LYS A 4 19.43 -4.51 -14.81
C LYS A 4 20.08 -5.61 -13.98
N TRP A 5 21.39 -5.55 -13.71
CA TRP A 5 22.04 -6.55 -12.84
C TRP A 5 21.66 -6.37 -11.38
N LEU A 6 21.48 -5.12 -10.93
CA LEU A 6 20.97 -4.83 -9.57
C LEU A 6 19.52 -5.27 -9.43
N GLU A 7 18.69 -4.96 -10.44
CA GLU A 7 17.28 -5.40 -10.44
C GLU A 7 17.14 -6.92 -10.41
N ASP A 8 17.95 -7.63 -11.22
CA ASP A 8 17.98 -9.08 -11.27
C ASP A 8 18.46 -9.67 -9.93
N PHE A 9 19.45 -9.05 -9.28
CA PHE A 9 19.93 -9.47 -7.97
C PHE A 9 18.86 -9.33 -6.90
N LEU A 10 18.11 -8.21 -6.86
CA LEU A 10 17.04 -8.01 -5.89
C LEU A 10 15.87 -8.98 -6.12
N ALA A 11 15.50 -9.25 -7.36
CA ALA A 11 14.50 -10.28 -7.69
C ALA A 11 14.94 -11.67 -7.20
N LEU A 12 16.23 -12.00 -7.33
CA LEU A 12 16.78 -13.24 -6.82
C LEU A 12 16.83 -13.27 -5.29
N ALA A 13 17.18 -12.16 -4.64
CA ALA A 13 17.20 -12.04 -3.18
C ALA A 13 15.80 -12.27 -2.56
N GLY A 14 14.74 -11.77 -3.23
CA GLY A 14 13.36 -11.96 -2.79
C GLY A 14 12.80 -13.37 -3.04
N THR A 15 13.23 -14.03 -4.13
CA THR A 15 12.68 -15.34 -4.51
C THR A 15 13.53 -16.53 -4.06
N LEU A 16 14.82 -16.33 -3.87
CA LEU A 16 15.84 -17.36 -3.63
C LEU A 16 15.80 -18.54 -4.63
N ASN A 17 15.26 -18.27 -5.83
CA ASN A 17 15.05 -19.25 -6.90
C ASN A 17 15.34 -18.63 -8.25
N PHE A 18 16.38 -19.13 -8.95
CA PHE A 18 16.83 -18.58 -10.25
C PHE A 18 15.77 -18.65 -11.35
N SER A 19 14.98 -19.73 -11.42
CA SER A 19 13.94 -19.87 -12.44
C SER A 19 12.82 -18.87 -12.21
N ARG A 20 12.32 -18.80 -10.97
CA ARG A 20 11.26 -17.87 -10.58
C ARG A 20 11.68 -16.41 -10.76
N ALA A 21 12.88 -16.05 -10.33
CA ALA A 21 13.42 -14.71 -10.52
C ALA A 21 13.59 -14.36 -12.02
N ALA A 22 14.03 -15.31 -12.85
CA ALA A 22 14.14 -15.10 -14.29
C ALA A 22 12.76 -14.87 -14.94
N ASP A 23 11.73 -15.63 -14.53
CA ASP A 23 10.34 -15.45 -14.99
C ASP A 23 9.79 -14.07 -14.58
N GLU A 24 9.97 -13.65 -13.33
CA GLU A 24 9.58 -12.33 -12.84
C GLU A 24 10.28 -11.18 -13.62
N ARG A 25 11.52 -11.42 -14.05
CA ARG A 25 12.30 -10.46 -14.85
C ARG A 25 12.10 -10.61 -16.36
N HIS A 26 11.24 -11.50 -16.81
CA HIS A 26 10.92 -11.78 -18.21
C HIS A 26 12.17 -12.10 -19.07
N VAL A 27 13.07 -12.92 -18.54
CA VAL A 27 14.30 -13.34 -19.23
C VAL A 27 14.50 -14.86 -19.10
N THR A 28 15.35 -15.42 -19.95
CA THR A 28 15.73 -16.84 -19.80
C THR A 28 16.63 -17.03 -18.57
N GLN A 29 16.48 -18.17 -17.88
CA GLN A 29 17.29 -18.50 -16.71
C GLN A 29 18.80 -18.43 -16.99
N SER A 30 19.24 -18.83 -18.19
CA SER A 30 20.65 -18.75 -18.59
C SER A 30 21.16 -17.32 -18.70
N ALA A 31 20.36 -16.41 -19.29
CA ALA A 31 20.70 -14.99 -19.38
C ALA A 31 20.71 -14.35 -17.98
N PHE A 32 19.71 -14.66 -17.15
CA PHE A 32 19.61 -14.21 -15.76
C PHE A 32 20.84 -14.64 -14.95
N SER A 33 21.16 -15.94 -14.95
CA SER A 33 22.33 -16.46 -14.23
C SER A 33 23.64 -15.82 -14.67
N ARG A 34 23.79 -15.52 -15.99
CA ARG A 34 24.96 -14.80 -16.51
C ARG A 34 25.06 -13.39 -15.95
N ARG A 35 23.94 -12.65 -15.87
CA ARG A 35 23.92 -11.29 -15.32
C ARG A 35 24.27 -11.26 -13.83
N ILE A 36 23.78 -12.23 -13.04
CA ILE A 36 24.17 -12.37 -11.61
C ILE A 36 25.68 -12.60 -11.49
N ARG A 37 26.27 -13.50 -12.31
CA ARG A 37 27.73 -13.70 -12.31
C ARG A 37 28.51 -12.45 -12.69
N GLN A 38 27.99 -11.66 -13.65
CA GLN A 38 28.63 -10.39 -14.05
C GLN A 38 28.58 -9.37 -12.91
N LEU A 39 27.49 -9.32 -12.12
CA LEU A 39 27.40 -8.49 -10.94
C LEU A 39 28.40 -8.96 -9.86
N GLU A 40 28.46 -10.27 -9.55
CA GLU A 40 29.41 -10.84 -8.60
C GLU A 40 30.87 -10.55 -9.00
N ALA A 41 31.18 -10.69 -10.28
CA ALA A 41 32.51 -10.35 -10.81
C ALA A 41 32.84 -8.86 -10.67
N TRP A 42 31.83 -7.97 -10.84
CA TRP A 42 32.03 -6.54 -10.66
C TRP A 42 32.17 -6.14 -9.18
N VAL A 43 31.41 -6.77 -8.28
CA VAL A 43 31.50 -6.56 -6.83
C VAL A 43 32.79 -7.19 -6.28
N GLY A 44 33.35 -8.20 -6.93
CA GLY A 44 34.56 -8.91 -6.55
C GLY A 44 34.36 -10.04 -5.54
N THR A 45 33.09 -10.41 -5.25
CA THR A 45 32.76 -11.52 -4.36
C THR A 45 31.44 -12.17 -4.77
N SER A 46 31.23 -13.44 -4.33
CA SER A 46 29.97 -14.12 -4.55
C SER A 46 28.89 -13.55 -3.62
N LEU A 47 27.74 -13.20 -4.21
CA LEU A 47 26.57 -12.69 -3.48
C LEU A 47 25.54 -13.81 -3.20
N ILE A 48 25.59 -14.90 -3.99
CA ILE A 48 24.67 -16.04 -3.92
C ILE A 48 25.45 -17.31 -3.64
N ASP A 49 25.05 -18.01 -2.60
CA ASP A 49 25.46 -19.40 -2.36
C ASP A 49 24.59 -20.33 -3.20
N ARG A 50 25.24 -21.01 -4.18
CA ARG A 50 24.61 -21.95 -5.11
C ARG A 50 24.78 -23.40 -4.70
N ALA A 51 25.51 -23.66 -3.61
CA ALA A 51 25.75 -25.03 -3.14
C ALA A 51 24.52 -25.61 -2.44
N THR A 52 23.56 -24.77 -2.03
CA THR A 52 22.33 -25.15 -1.32
C THR A 52 21.11 -25.04 -2.26
N TYR A 53 20.11 -25.89 -2.01
CA TYR A 53 18.80 -25.75 -2.64
C TYR A 53 17.72 -25.65 -1.54
N PRO A 54 16.88 -24.58 -1.49
CA PRO A 54 16.96 -23.39 -2.36
C PRO A 54 18.28 -22.61 -2.19
N SER A 55 18.64 -21.80 -3.19
CA SER A 55 19.80 -20.91 -3.12
C SER A 55 19.67 -19.95 -1.95
N ARG A 56 20.81 -19.48 -1.41
CA ARG A 56 20.82 -18.52 -0.28
C ARG A 56 21.70 -17.32 -0.64
N LEU A 57 21.48 -16.21 0.02
CA LEU A 57 22.41 -15.10 0.00
C LEU A 57 23.67 -15.51 0.80
N THR A 58 24.83 -15.06 0.34
CA THR A 58 26.04 -15.04 1.18
C THR A 58 25.95 -13.87 2.17
N GLU A 59 26.81 -13.82 3.18
CA GLU A 59 26.93 -12.65 4.06
C GLU A 59 27.18 -11.36 3.27
N ALA A 60 28.00 -11.43 2.22
CA ALA A 60 28.21 -10.32 1.29
C ALA A 60 26.93 -9.96 0.51
N GLY A 61 26.14 -10.96 0.12
CA GLY A 61 24.84 -10.78 -0.53
C GLY A 61 23.83 -10.06 0.37
N GLU A 62 23.70 -10.50 1.62
CA GLU A 62 22.81 -9.86 2.60
C GLU A 62 23.19 -8.38 2.83
N ARG A 63 24.48 -8.10 2.97
CA ARG A 63 24.99 -6.72 3.09
C ARG A 63 24.82 -5.90 1.82
N PHE A 64 24.80 -6.53 0.66
CA PHE A 64 24.69 -5.84 -0.62
C PHE A 64 23.23 -5.52 -0.99
N VAL A 65 22.22 -6.24 -0.47
CA VAL A 65 20.78 -5.96 -0.73
C VAL A 65 20.44 -4.49 -0.47
N PRO A 66 20.65 -3.91 0.74
CA PRO A 66 20.28 -2.53 0.99
C PRO A 66 21.06 -1.53 0.12
N VAL A 67 22.29 -1.85 -0.27
CA VAL A 67 23.11 -1.01 -1.16
C VAL A 67 22.53 -1.01 -2.58
N ALA A 68 22.14 -2.19 -3.09
CA ALA A 68 21.52 -2.33 -4.41
C ALA A 68 20.18 -1.58 -4.48
N GLU A 69 19.33 -1.72 -3.47
CA GLU A 69 18.07 -1.01 -3.34
C GLU A 69 18.27 0.50 -3.34
N GLN A 70 19.16 1.01 -2.50
CA GLN A 70 19.42 2.45 -2.42
C GLN A 70 20.00 3.01 -3.72
N THR A 71 20.87 2.27 -4.38
CA THR A 71 21.46 2.66 -5.68
C THR A 71 20.37 2.77 -6.76
N LEU A 72 19.49 1.78 -6.86
CA LEU A 72 18.38 1.80 -7.79
C LEU A 72 17.42 2.95 -7.49
N ARG A 73 17.07 3.15 -6.21
CA ARG A 73 16.24 4.28 -5.76
C ARG A 73 16.82 5.61 -6.24
N SER A 74 18.08 5.87 -5.93
CA SER A 74 18.76 7.12 -6.31
C SER A 74 18.79 7.33 -7.82
N LEU A 75 19.03 6.27 -8.58
CA LEU A 75 19.11 6.33 -10.05
C LEU A 75 17.74 6.62 -10.68
N TYR A 76 16.69 5.93 -10.24
CA TYR A 76 15.34 6.15 -10.75
C TYR A 76 14.79 7.51 -10.35
N GLN A 77 15.13 7.98 -9.17
CA GLN A 77 14.78 9.32 -8.70
C GLN A 77 15.48 10.40 -9.53
N ALA A 78 16.79 10.27 -9.78
CA ALA A 78 17.52 11.17 -10.65
C ALA A 78 16.92 11.18 -12.06
N ARG A 79 16.61 10.01 -12.63
CA ARG A 79 15.97 9.90 -13.95
C ARG A 79 14.61 10.61 -14.01
N ARG A 80 13.81 10.59 -12.94
CA ARG A 80 12.55 11.33 -12.88
C ARG A 80 12.76 12.82 -12.77
N ASN A 81 13.68 13.24 -11.90
CA ASN A 81 13.99 14.65 -11.70
C ASN A 81 14.57 15.32 -12.95
N LEU A 82 15.24 14.55 -13.83
CA LEU A 82 15.83 15.00 -15.07
C LEU A 82 14.88 14.90 -16.29
N ARG A 83 13.73 14.23 -16.16
CA ARG A 83 12.73 14.31 -17.24
C ARG A 83 12.25 15.74 -17.34
N PRO A 84 12.32 16.37 -18.52
CA PRO A 84 11.70 17.68 -18.73
C PRO A 84 10.23 17.53 -18.31
N GLU A 85 9.76 18.38 -17.44
CA GLU A 85 8.34 18.66 -17.36
C GLU A 85 8.06 19.25 -18.73
N ASP A 86 7.55 18.40 -19.67
CA ASP A 86 7.24 18.82 -21.03
C ASP A 86 6.55 20.17 -20.91
N GLY A 87 7.04 21.22 -21.62
CA GLY A 87 6.70 22.63 -21.46
C GLY A 87 5.21 22.98 -21.57
N ALA A 88 4.35 22.16 -21.05
CA ALA A 88 2.94 22.35 -20.88
C ALA A 88 2.69 22.96 -19.49
N GLU A 89 1.83 23.97 -19.43
CA GLU A 89 1.27 24.60 -18.24
C GLU A 89 0.68 23.59 -17.20
N VAL A 90 0.65 22.29 -17.49
CA VAL A 90 -0.02 21.26 -16.71
C VAL A 90 1.02 20.44 -15.92
N GLN A 91 1.02 20.63 -14.62
CA GLN A 91 1.87 19.90 -13.67
C GLN A 91 1.34 18.48 -13.45
N ARG A 92 2.25 17.49 -13.27
CA ARG A 92 1.87 16.08 -13.10
C ARG A 92 2.43 15.52 -11.80
N VAL A 93 1.59 14.76 -11.06
CA VAL A 93 2.00 14.00 -9.87
C VAL A 93 1.54 12.56 -9.98
N THR A 94 2.34 11.65 -9.47
CA THR A 94 2.01 10.22 -9.39
C THR A 94 1.82 9.84 -7.94
N LEU A 95 0.69 9.21 -7.64
CA LEU A 95 0.37 8.74 -6.30
C LEU A 95 0.09 7.24 -6.31
N THR A 96 0.48 6.57 -5.23
CA THR A 96 -0.10 5.29 -4.84
C THR A 96 -1.08 5.58 -3.70
N ALA A 97 -2.27 5.02 -3.76
CA ALA A 97 -3.29 5.18 -2.72
C ALA A 97 -4.00 3.86 -2.46
N LEU A 98 -4.34 3.61 -1.20
CA LEU A 98 -5.24 2.52 -0.86
C LEU A 98 -6.58 2.71 -1.60
N HIS A 99 -7.12 1.61 -2.14
CA HIS A 99 -8.31 1.64 -3.01
C HIS A 99 -9.47 2.44 -2.41
N THR A 100 -9.75 2.26 -1.13
CA THR A 100 -10.85 3.00 -0.47
C THR A 100 -10.58 4.50 -0.45
N LEU A 101 -9.36 4.93 -0.14
CA LEU A 101 -9.00 6.36 -0.16
C LEU A 101 -9.06 6.96 -1.56
N SER A 102 -8.81 6.18 -2.60
CA SER A 102 -8.95 6.63 -3.99
C SER A 102 -10.40 6.96 -4.38
N ILE A 103 -11.36 6.41 -3.63
CA ILE A 103 -12.80 6.60 -3.87
C ILE A 103 -13.37 7.67 -2.91
N THR A 104 -13.05 7.57 -1.61
CA THR A 104 -13.74 8.36 -0.58
C THR A 104 -13.07 9.69 -0.26
N PHE A 105 -11.74 9.75 -0.29
CA PHE A 105 -10.96 10.93 0.13
C PHE A 105 -10.31 11.66 -1.04
N PHE A 106 -9.63 10.94 -1.92
CA PHE A 106 -8.80 11.50 -2.98
C PHE A 106 -9.52 12.46 -3.93
N PRO A 107 -10.76 12.19 -4.41
CA PRO A 107 -11.42 13.08 -5.37
C PRO A 107 -11.64 14.50 -4.83
N GLY A 108 -12.12 14.64 -3.60
CA GLY A 108 -12.30 15.95 -2.98
C GLY A 108 -10.97 16.64 -2.66
N TRP A 109 -10.00 15.87 -2.15
CA TRP A 109 -8.68 16.37 -1.81
C TRP A 109 -7.91 16.88 -3.03
N ILE A 110 -7.89 16.13 -4.14
CA ILE A 110 -7.15 16.54 -5.36
C ILE A 110 -7.79 17.75 -6.04
N GLN A 111 -9.11 17.89 -5.95
CA GLN A 111 -9.82 19.08 -6.44
C GLN A 111 -9.40 20.32 -5.66
N THR A 112 -9.36 20.23 -4.33
CA THR A 112 -8.91 21.34 -3.45
C THR A 112 -7.44 21.68 -3.74
N LEU A 113 -6.60 20.65 -3.91
CA LEU A 113 -5.20 20.83 -4.22
C LEU A 113 -4.99 21.51 -5.59
N GLY A 114 -5.71 21.08 -6.62
CA GLY A 114 -5.67 21.68 -7.96
C GLY A 114 -6.07 23.15 -7.97
N ALA A 115 -7.03 23.55 -7.14
CA ALA A 115 -7.40 24.95 -6.98
C ALA A 115 -6.27 25.82 -6.39
N ALA A 116 -5.41 25.23 -5.53
CA ALA A 116 -4.29 25.92 -4.89
C ALA A 116 -3.00 25.95 -5.72
N VAL A 117 -2.70 24.86 -6.46
CA VAL A 117 -1.44 24.76 -7.22
C VAL A 117 -1.57 25.08 -8.71
N GLY A 118 -2.80 25.23 -9.22
CA GLY A 118 -3.10 25.41 -10.65
C GLY A 118 -3.34 24.06 -11.36
N PRO A 119 -3.35 24.07 -12.71
CA PRO A 119 -3.66 22.86 -13.49
C PRO A 119 -2.77 21.70 -13.11
N LEU A 120 -3.37 20.64 -12.56
CA LEU A 120 -2.69 19.45 -12.04
C LEU A 120 -3.28 18.18 -12.65
N VAL A 121 -2.44 17.36 -13.27
CA VAL A 121 -2.78 15.99 -13.66
C VAL A 121 -2.26 15.04 -12.59
N SER A 122 -3.17 14.36 -11.92
CA SER A 122 -2.84 13.29 -10.99
C SER A 122 -2.90 11.92 -11.68
N HIS A 123 -1.89 11.10 -11.48
CA HIS A 123 -1.86 9.73 -11.91
C HIS A 123 -1.88 8.81 -10.69
N LEU A 124 -3.01 8.14 -10.47
CA LEU A 124 -3.12 7.12 -9.44
C LEU A 124 -2.61 5.78 -9.97
N ARG A 125 -1.64 5.21 -9.27
CA ARG A 125 -1.20 3.84 -9.52
C ARG A 125 -2.20 2.87 -8.88
N PRO A 126 -2.42 1.69 -9.50
CA PRO A 126 -3.26 0.67 -8.90
C PRO A 126 -2.78 0.29 -7.50
N ASP A 127 -3.72 0.12 -6.57
CA ASP A 127 -3.48 -0.54 -5.29
C ASP A 127 -3.23 -2.03 -5.54
N SER A 128 -2.10 -2.55 -5.11
CA SER A 128 -1.74 -3.97 -5.26
C SER A 128 -2.51 -4.88 -4.30
N GLY A 129 -3.21 -4.31 -3.30
CA GLY A 129 -3.83 -5.05 -2.20
C GLY A 129 -2.84 -5.54 -1.14
N SER A 130 -1.54 -5.28 -1.33
CA SER A 130 -0.48 -5.53 -0.36
C SER A 130 0.10 -4.22 0.15
N MET A 131 0.21 -4.11 1.48
CA MET A 131 0.82 -2.91 2.10
C MET A 131 2.29 -2.76 1.71
N GLU A 132 3.02 -3.85 1.65
CA GLU A 132 4.44 -3.87 1.28
C GLU A 132 4.66 -3.38 -0.16
N GLU A 133 3.89 -3.86 -1.12
CA GLU A 133 4.00 -3.42 -2.52
C GLU A 133 3.64 -1.95 -2.69
N ASN A 134 2.63 -1.46 -1.97
CA ASN A 134 2.26 -0.05 -1.98
C ASN A 134 3.38 0.83 -1.40
N LEU A 135 4.04 0.38 -0.31
CA LEU A 135 5.23 1.04 0.25
C LEU A 135 6.39 1.04 -0.75
N ASN A 136 6.66 -0.11 -1.39
CA ASN A 136 7.72 -0.24 -2.38
C ASN A 136 7.50 0.70 -3.57
N SER A 137 6.26 0.97 -3.97
CA SER A 137 5.96 1.96 -5.01
C SER A 137 6.48 3.37 -4.67
N LEU A 138 6.42 3.78 -3.40
CA LEU A 138 7.02 5.03 -2.94
C LEU A 138 8.55 4.91 -2.79
N VAL A 139 9.01 3.83 -2.16
CA VAL A 139 10.43 3.56 -1.88
C VAL A 139 11.23 3.49 -3.18
N ASP A 140 10.75 2.77 -4.19
CA ASP A 140 11.39 2.64 -5.52
C ASP A 140 11.18 3.88 -6.38
N GLY A 141 10.44 4.83 -5.83
CA GLY A 141 10.15 6.08 -6.49
C GLY A 141 9.26 5.95 -7.71
N HIS A 142 8.46 4.94 -7.82
CA HIS A 142 7.41 4.84 -8.83
C HIS A 142 6.24 5.81 -8.56
N SER A 143 6.13 6.31 -7.33
CA SER A 143 5.16 7.32 -6.91
C SER A 143 5.87 8.51 -6.27
N ASP A 144 5.30 9.70 -6.43
CA ASP A 144 5.73 10.90 -5.73
C ASP A 144 5.21 10.92 -4.29
N PHE A 145 4.01 10.37 -4.10
CA PHE A 145 3.32 10.29 -2.83
C PHE A 145 2.67 8.92 -2.62
N LEU A 146 2.57 8.52 -1.36
CA LEU A 146 1.73 7.42 -0.89
C LEU A 146 0.64 7.98 0.03
N LEU A 147 -0.62 7.79 -0.35
CA LEU A 147 -1.80 8.12 0.46
C LEU A 147 -2.33 6.84 1.10
N THR A 148 -2.28 6.76 2.42
CA THR A 148 -2.63 5.54 3.14
C THR A 148 -3.26 5.83 4.50
N TYR A 149 -3.85 4.83 5.12
CA TYR A 149 -4.20 4.87 6.53
C TYR A 149 -2.99 4.57 7.41
N GLN A 150 -3.04 5.01 8.66
CA GLN A 150 -2.03 4.73 9.68
C GLN A 150 -2.69 4.35 11.00
N HIS A 151 -2.13 3.33 11.65
CA HIS A 151 -2.50 2.89 12.98
C HIS A 151 -1.31 2.22 13.68
N ALA A 152 -1.29 2.22 15.03
CA ALA A 152 -0.20 1.64 15.81
C ALA A 152 0.00 0.12 15.57
N HIS A 153 -1.09 -0.62 15.29
CA HIS A 153 -1.02 -2.05 14.99
C HIS A 153 -0.57 -2.38 13.55
N VAL A 154 -0.41 -1.38 12.69
CA VAL A 154 0.12 -1.57 11.31
C VAL A 154 1.34 -0.68 11.16
N PRO A 155 2.54 -1.17 11.54
CA PRO A 155 3.74 -0.37 11.50
C PRO A 155 4.11 0.00 10.06
N MET A 156 4.45 1.27 9.85
CA MET A 156 4.93 1.77 8.57
C MET A 156 6.45 1.64 8.54
N LEU A 157 6.96 0.67 7.77
CA LEU A 157 8.39 0.36 7.68
C LEU A 157 9.07 1.25 6.62
N LEU A 158 9.05 2.56 6.85
CA LEU A 158 9.76 3.56 6.03
C LEU A 158 10.95 4.12 6.80
N GLY A 159 12.08 4.31 6.09
CA GLY A 159 13.29 4.90 6.65
C GLY A 159 13.16 6.41 6.93
N PRO A 160 14.18 7.02 7.56
CA PRO A 160 14.18 8.45 7.95
C PRO A 160 14.18 9.40 6.74
N GLU A 161 14.48 8.91 5.54
CA GLU A 161 14.41 9.63 4.28
C GLU A 161 12.98 9.90 3.82
N PHE A 162 11.98 9.29 4.46
CA PHE A 162 10.57 9.56 4.21
C PHE A 162 9.97 10.43 5.30
N GLU A 163 9.02 11.24 4.92
CA GLU A 163 8.26 12.07 5.84
C GLU A 163 6.77 11.98 5.53
N HIS A 164 5.94 12.34 6.50
CA HIS A 164 4.50 12.29 6.35
C HIS A 164 3.80 13.52 6.90
N LEU A 165 2.57 13.75 6.39
CA LEU A 165 1.59 14.67 6.94
C LEU A 165 0.30 13.90 7.23
N THR A 166 -0.35 14.22 8.34
CA THR A 166 -1.70 13.74 8.64
C THR A 166 -2.71 14.66 7.96
N LEU A 167 -3.48 14.11 7.01
CA LEU A 167 -4.47 14.85 6.23
C LEU A 167 -5.88 14.77 6.84
N GLY A 168 -6.13 13.81 7.73
CA GLY A 168 -7.43 13.61 8.34
C GLY A 168 -7.47 12.36 9.23
N ARG A 169 -8.69 12.03 9.65
CA ARG A 169 -9.00 10.84 10.43
C ARG A 169 -10.19 10.11 9.83
N GLU A 170 -10.28 8.81 10.09
CA GLU A 170 -11.34 7.94 9.62
C GLU A 170 -11.67 6.92 10.71
N ASN A 171 -12.92 6.47 10.77
CA ASN A 171 -13.34 5.35 11.60
C ASN A 171 -13.59 4.12 10.73
N ILE A 172 -13.07 2.99 11.17
CA ILE A 172 -13.39 1.68 10.58
C ILE A 172 -14.48 1.07 11.45
N VAL A 173 -15.64 0.88 10.87
CA VAL A 173 -16.87 0.57 11.58
C VAL A 173 -17.46 -0.78 11.16
N PRO A 174 -18.00 -1.59 12.09
CA PRO A 174 -18.67 -2.84 11.74
C PRO A 174 -20.07 -2.55 11.22
N VAL A 175 -20.38 -3.08 10.03
CA VAL A 175 -21.71 -2.92 9.39
C VAL A 175 -22.28 -4.25 8.95
N SER A 176 -23.60 -4.35 8.93
CA SER A 176 -24.37 -5.50 8.47
C SER A 176 -25.63 -5.03 7.73
N ALA A 177 -26.19 -5.88 6.86
CA ALA A 177 -27.55 -5.67 6.41
C ALA A 177 -28.53 -5.66 7.61
N PRO A 178 -29.63 -4.90 7.56
CA PRO A 178 -30.68 -4.96 8.56
C PRO A 178 -31.46 -6.29 8.50
N ASP A 179 -32.02 -6.71 9.60
CA ASP A 179 -33.06 -7.72 9.68
C ASP A 179 -34.47 -7.08 9.43
N GLU A 180 -35.53 -7.86 9.55
CA GLU A 180 -36.91 -7.42 9.37
C GLU A 180 -37.34 -6.31 10.36
N ARG A 181 -36.61 -6.14 11.47
CA ARG A 181 -36.88 -5.13 12.52
C ARG A 181 -35.98 -3.90 12.39
N GLY A 182 -35.10 -3.88 11.38
CA GLY A 182 -34.11 -2.81 11.19
C GLY A 182 -32.87 -2.93 12.09
N ALA A 183 -32.71 -4.03 12.83
CA ALA A 183 -31.49 -4.32 13.60
C ALA A 183 -30.46 -5.03 12.73
N ALA A 184 -29.18 -5.10 13.18
CA ALA A 184 -28.17 -5.82 12.45
C ALA A 184 -28.51 -7.31 12.31
N ARG A 185 -28.54 -7.84 11.08
CA ARG A 185 -28.74 -9.26 10.82
C ARG A 185 -27.61 -10.12 11.41
N HIS A 186 -26.39 -9.59 11.43
CA HIS A 186 -25.21 -10.21 12.01
C HIS A 186 -24.59 -9.27 13.04
N PRO A 187 -25.18 -9.17 14.27
CA PRO A 187 -24.55 -8.40 15.33
C PRO A 187 -23.26 -9.08 15.80
N ILE A 188 -22.32 -8.31 16.38
CA ILE A 188 -21.04 -8.85 16.84
C ILE A 188 -21.26 -9.87 17.98
N GLU A 189 -22.18 -9.61 18.89
CA GLU A 189 -22.44 -10.48 20.04
C GLU A 189 -23.78 -11.26 19.90
N PRO A 190 -23.85 -12.49 20.42
CA PRO A 190 -22.81 -13.28 21.11
C PRO A 190 -21.83 -14.02 20.20
N SER A 191 -22.12 -14.09 18.89
CA SER A 191 -21.28 -14.67 17.86
C SER A 191 -21.72 -14.15 16.50
N PHE A 192 -20.83 -14.15 15.50
CA PHE A 192 -21.15 -13.55 14.21
C PHE A 192 -20.51 -14.26 13.00
N LEU A 193 -21.14 -14.05 11.83
CA LEU A 193 -20.55 -14.31 10.52
C LEU A 193 -19.94 -13.03 9.99
N HIS A 194 -18.74 -13.10 9.37
CA HIS A 194 -18.09 -11.92 8.83
C HIS A 194 -17.41 -12.14 7.48
N ALA A 195 -17.38 -11.08 6.69
CA ALA A 195 -16.46 -10.94 5.57
C ALA A 195 -15.16 -10.28 6.08
N SER A 196 -14.01 -10.88 5.79
CA SER A 196 -12.70 -10.48 6.30
C SER A 196 -11.80 -9.96 5.19
N TYR A 197 -10.77 -9.22 5.56
CA TYR A 197 -9.70 -8.83 4.65
C TYR A 197 -8.60 -9.89 4.57
N GLN A 198 -7.87 -9.88 3.46
CA GLN A 198 -6.61 -10.64 3.35
C GLN A 198 -5.63 -10.16 4.42
N LYS A 199 -4.90 -11.11 5.03
CA LYS A 199 -3.96 -10.81 6.14
C LYS A 199 -2.83 -9.85 5.76
N SER A 200 -2.43 -9.81 4.49
CA SER A 200 -1.39 -8.91 3.97
C SER A 200 -1.88 -7.48 3.73
N SER A 201 -3.19 -7.24 3.71
CA SER A 201 -3.76 -5.90 3.52
C SER A 201 -3.67 -5.06 4.78
N PHE A 202 -3.73 -3.73 4.63
CA PHE A 202 -3.78 -2.81 5.77
C PHE A 202 -4.90 -3.16 6.75
N PHE A 203 -6.13 -3.31 6.27
CA PHE A 203 -7.28 -3.60 7.14
C PHE A 203 -7.23 -4.99 7.76
N GLY A 204 -6.65 -5.98 7.05
CA GLY A 204 -6.45 -7.32 7.61
C GLY A 204 -5.52 -7.31 8.81
N GLN A 205 -4.39 -6.58 8.72
CA GLN A 205 -3.47 -6.38 9.84
C GLN A 205 -4.09 -5.53 10.96
N LEU A 206 -4.78 -4.46 10.59
CA LEU A 206 -5.45 -3.56 11.54
C LEU A 206 -6.44 -4.29 12.43
N ILE A 207 -7.41 -5.00 11.82
CA ILE A 207 -8.47 -5.71 12.55
C ILE A 207 -7.87 -6.82 13.41
N ALA A 208 -6.93 -7.59 12.86
CA ALA A 208 -6.23 -8.63 13.60
C ALA A 208 -5.47 -8.08 14.81
N GLY A 209 -4.81 -6.93 14.68
CA GLY A 209 -4.06 -6.32 15.78
C GLY A 209 -4.94 -5.59 16.79
N ALA A 210 -5.94 -4.83 16.34
CA ALA A 210 -6.76 -3.99 17.21
C ALA A 210 -7.87 -4.75 17.96
N LEU A 211 -8.37 -5.85 17.38
CA LEU A 211 -9.52 -6.58 17.91
C LEU A 211 -9.22 -8.04 18.32
N ALA A 212 -7.99 -8.54 18.13
CA ALA A 212 -7.63 -9.97 18.28
C ALA A 212 -8.18 -10.62 19.57
N ASP A 213 -8.00 -9.96 20.71
CA ASP A 213 -8.35 -10.50 22.04
C ASP A 213 -9.77 -10.12 22.50
N ARG A 214 -10.53 -9.41 21.65
CA ARG A 214 -11.83 -8.85 22.01
C ARG A 214 -12.99 -9.48 21.26
N LEU A 215 -12.72 -10.06 20.07
CA LEU A 215 -13.78 -10.61 19.23
C LEU A 215 -14.39 -11.85 19.85
N PRO A 216 -15.73 -11.92 19.96
CA PRO A 216 -16.44 -13.15 20.34
C PRO A 216 -16.26 -14.23 19.27
N PRO A 217 -16.73 -15.47 19.53
CA PRO A 217 -16.69 -16.54 18.52
C PRO A 217 -17.24 -16.08 17.18
N ASN A 218 -16.50 -16.33 16.11
CA ASN A 218 -16.87 -15.84 14.78
C ASN A 218 -16.50 -16.85 13.69
N THR A 219 -17.20 -16.73 12.56
CA THR A 219 -16.94 -17.54 11.37
C THR A 219 -16.73 -16.63 10.18
N CYS A 220 -15.56 -16.75 9.55
CA CYS A 220 -15.27 -16.06 8.30
C CYS A 220 -15.98 -16.74 7.13
N VAL A 221 -16.84 -16.00 6.42
CA VAL A 221 -17.61 -16.51 5.27
C VAL A 221 -17.03 -16.03 3.93
N HIS A 222 -16.20 -15.00 3.94
CA HIS A 222 -15.57 -14.47 2.74
C HIS A 222 -14.25 -13.78 3.10
N VAL A 223 -13.29 -13.85 2.19
CA VAL A 223 -12.01 -13.10 2.30
C VAL A 223 -11.81 -12.29 1.02
N GLY A 224 -11.65 -10.98 1.17
CA GLY A 224 -11.41 -10.05 0.07
C GLY A 224 -10.26 -9.10 0.35
N SER A 225 -9.80 -8.36 -0.66
CA SER A 225 -8.75 -7.34 -0.52
C SER A 225 -9.30 -5.91 -0.45
N MET A 226 -10.51 -5.68 -0.98
CA MET A 226 -11.08 -4.34 -1.15
C MET A 226 -12.32 -4.12 -0.28
N SER A 227 -12.38 -2.98 0.41
CA SER A 227 -13.53 -2.60 1.26
C SER A 227 -14.85 -2.54 0.50
N VAL A 228 -14.84 -2.16 -0.78
CA VAL A 228 -16.06 -2.13 -1.62
C VAL A 228 -16.65 -3.53 -1.81
N GLY A 229 -15.81 -4.56 -1.93
CA GLY A 229 -16.26 -5.96 -2.00
C GLY A 229 -16.87 -6.42 -0.69
N LEU A 230 -16.21 -6.10 0.45
CA LEU A 230 -16.72 -6.44 1.77
C LEU A 230 -18.03 -5.70 2.09
N LYS A 231 -18.15 -4.41 1.71
CA LYS A 231 -19.40 -3.66 1.76
C LYS A 231 -20.51 -4.39 0.99
N ALA A 232 -20.25 -4.83 -0.24
CA ALA A 232 -21.23 -5.56 -1.06
C ALA A 232 -21.66 -6.88 -0.38
N MET A 233 -20.74 -7.63 0.23
CA MET A 233 -21.04 -8.84 0.99
C MET A 233 -21.93 -8.56 2.21
N ALA A 234 -21.65 -7.47 2.94
CA ALA A 234 -22.48 -7.04 4.07
C ALA A 234 -23.89 -6.65 3.61
N MET A 235 -24.02 -5.88 2.51
CA MET A 235 -25.31 -5.50 1.91
C MET A 235 -26.11 -6.71 1.44
N ALA A 236 -25.45 -7.74 0.93
CA ALA A 236 -26.09 -9.00 0.52
C ALA A 236 -26.51 -9.88 1.72
N GLY A 237 -26.21 -9.44 2.95
CA GLY A 237 -26.54 -10.18 4.17
C GLY A 237 -25.70 -11.45 4.40
N CYS A 238 -24.52 -11.54 3.79
CA CYS A 238 -23.64 -12.70 3.93
C CYS A 238 -22.86 -12.72 5.27
N GLY A 239 -22.80 -11.60 5.97
CA GLY A 239 -22.09 -11.42 7.24
C GLY A 239 -21.89 -9.94 7.54
N LEU A 240 -21.31 -9.62 8.68
CA LEU A 240 -20.84 -8.25 8.94
C LEU A 240 -19.48 -8.00 8.29
N ALA A 241 -19.13 -6.72 8.11
CA ALA A 241 -17.82 -6.31 7.67
C ALA A 241 -17.37 -5.05 8.39
N TRP A 242 -16.07 -4.95 8.75
CA TRP A 242 -15.45 -3.69 9.15
C TRP A 242 -15.03 -2.92 7.91
N VAL A 243 -15.58 -1.73 7.72
CA VAL A 243 -15.27 -0.88 6.56
C VAL A 243 -15.13 0.58 6.98
N PRO A 244 -14.41 1.42 6.23
CA PRO A 244 -14.37 2.86 6.49
C PRO A 244 -15.77 3.46 6.49
N GLU A 245 -16.06 4.27 7.50
CA GLU A 245 -17.39 4.91 7.68
C GLU A 245 -17.73 5.81 6.49
N SER A 246 -16.72 6.51 5.94
CA SER A 246 -16.87 7.33 4.73
C SER A 246 -17.37 6.53 3.51
N LEU A 247 -17.04 5.22 3.42
CA LEU A 247 -17.44 4.35 2.33
C LEU A 247 -18.91 3.92 2.41
N VAL A 248 -19.49 3.92 3.60
CA VAL A 248 -20.85 3.39 3.88
C VAL A 248 -21.80 4.46 4.40
N LYS A 249 -21.39 5.72 4.36
CA LYS A 249 -22.16 6.86 4.90
C LYS A 249 -23.58 6.92 4.32
N ASP A 250 -23.72 6.78 3.03
CA ASP A 250 -24.99 6.88 2.34
C ASP A 250 -25.88 5.67 2.62
N GLU A 251 -25.32 4.46 2.69
CA GLU A 251 -26.05 3.24 3.02
C GLU A 251 -26.51 3.21 4.48
N LEU A 252 -25.70 3.75 5.41
CA LEU A 252 -26.09 3.92 6.80
C LEU A 252 -27.23 4.95 6.92
N ALA A 253 -27.15 6.07 6.23
CA ALA A 253 -28.18 7.10 6.20
C ALA A 253 -29.50 6.59 5.60
N ALA A 254 -29.41 5.73 4.57
CA ALA A 254 -30.57 5.13 3.92
C ALA A 254 -31.11 3.88 4.63
N GLY A 255 -30.45 3.38 5.69
CA GLY A 255 -30.84 2.15 6.39
C GLY A 255 -30.62 0.87 5.60
N VAL A 256 -29.86 0.92 4.49
CA VAL A 256 -29.46 -0.25 3.67
C VAL A 256 -28.40 -1.07 4.41
N LEU A 257 -27.56 -0.39 5.18
CA LEU A 257 -26.67 -0.98 6.16
C LEU A 257 -26.97 -0.37 7.53
N VAL A 258 -26.71 -1.15 8.57
CA VAL A 258 -26.78 -0.70 9.96
C VAL A 258 -25.50 -1.07 10.71
N ARG A 259 -25.24 -0.39 11.82
CA ARG A 259 -24.10 -0.72 12.69
C ARG A 259 -24.31 -2.10 13.31
N ALA A 260 -23.31 -2.96 13.21
CA ALA A 260 -23.35 -4.31 13.76
C ALA A 260 -22.88 -4.38 15.21
N GLY A 261 -22.38 -3.28 15.76
CA GLY A 261 -21.95 -3.09 17.15
C GLY A 261 -21.87 -1.62 17.51
N GLY A 262 -21.65 -1.32 18.78
CA GLY A 262 -21.49 0.04 19.31
C GLY A 262 -20.11 0.64 18.99
N PRO A 263 -19.85 1.89 19.45
CA PRO A 263 -18.60 2.62 19.21
C PRO A 263 -17.34 1.92 19.74
N GLU A 264 -17.48 1.03 20.71
CA GLU A 264 -16.39 0.22 21.26
C GLU A 264 -15.74 -0.72 20.24
N TRP A 265 -16.43 -0.99 19.14
CA TRP A 265 -15.95 -1.82 18.03
C TRP A 265 -15.38 -1.01 16.85
N ASP A 266 -15.37 0.31 16.98
CA ASP A 266 -14.76 1.20 16.00
C ASP A 266 -13.26 1.24 16.16
N ILE A 267 -12.56 1.38 15.02
CA ILE A 267 -11.12 1.54 15.02
C ILE A 267 -10.81 2.86 14.34
N ALA A 268 -10.31 3.83 15.13
CA ALA A 268 -9.89 5.12 14.58
C ALA A 268 -8.54 5.00 13.90
N VAL A 269 -8.41 5.54 12.69
CA VAL A 269 -7.18 5.57 11.91
C VAL A 269 -6.89 6.99 11.41
N GLU A 270 -5.63 7.30 11.18
CA GLU A 270 -5.23 8.54 10.51
C GLU A 270 -5.12 8.32 9.00
N ILE A 271 -5.46 9.35 8.22
CA ILE A 271 -5.17 9.42 6.80
C ILE A 271 -3.86 10.18 6.66
N ARG A 272 -2.83 9.51 6.12
CA ARG A 272 -1.50 10.10 5.97
C ARG A 272 -1.04 10.12 4.52
N LEU A 273 -0.34 11.19 4.17
CA LEU A 273 0.40 11.34 2.93
C LEU A 273 1.89 11.23 3.23
N TYR A 274 2.57 10.34 2.53
CA TYR A 274 4.03 10.14 2.65
C TYR A 274 4.72 10.58 1.38
N ARG A 275 5.95 11.11 1.51
CA ARG A 275 6.88 11.37 0.40
C ARG A 275 8.31 11.05 0.78
N SER A 276 9.17 10.89 -0.23
CA SER A 276 10.63 10.94 -0.02
C SER A 276 11.08 12.40 0.12
N ARG A 277 11.94 12.68 1.12
CA ARG A 277 12.61 13.99 1.30
C ARG A 277 13.50 14.34 0.10
N ASP A 278 14.06 13.31 -0.54
CA ASP A 278 14.95 13.46 -1.70
C ASP A 278 14.19 13.70 -3.02
N ASN A 279 12.85 13.69 -3.01
CA ASN A 279 12.08 14.02 -4.20
C ASN A 279 12.17 15.53 -4.50
N GLY A 280 13.11 15.90 -5.40
CA GLY A 280 13.43 17.26 -5.75
C GLY A 280 12.47 17.94 -6.73
N ARG A 281 11.39 17.28 -7.18
CA ARG A 281 10.43 17.84 -8.15
C ARG A 281 9.73 19.08 -7.57
N ALA A 282 9.70 20.18 -8.35
CA ALA A 282 9.13 21.45 -7.90
C ALA A 282 7.67 21.31 -7.45
N ILE A 283 6.84 20.57 -8.22
CA ILE A 283 5.44 20.36 -7.90
C ILE A 283 5.26 19.58 -6.59
N VAL A 284 6.10 18.56 -6.33
CA VAL A 284 6.04 17.75 -5.10
C VAL A 284 6.35 18.61 -3.87
N ARG A 285 7.38 19.45 -3.95
CA ARG A 285 7.73 20.40 -2.88
C ARG A 285 6.62 21.41 -2.65
N ARG A 286 6.09 22.01 -3.73
CA ARG A 286 5.00 23.00 -3.64
C ARG A 286 3.74 22.43 -2.99
N ILE A 287 3.34 21.20 -3.37
CA ILE A 287 2.20 20.50 -2.75
C ILE A 287 2.47 20.30 -1.26
N TRP A 288 3.67 19.83 -0.91
CA TRP A 288 4.03 19.56 0.47
C TRP A 288 4.00 20.81 1.35
N GLU A 289 4.61 21.89 0.89
CA GLU A 289 4.61 23.19 1.58
C GLU A 289 3.20 23.73 1.81
N LEU A 290 2.32 23.62 0.82
CA LEU A 290 0.91 24.01 0.96
C LEU A 290 0.20 23.20 2.04
N LEU A 291 0.43 21.89 2.09
CA LEU A 291 -0.21 20.99 3.07
C LEU A 291 0.34 21.15 4.48
N GLN A 292 1.55 21.68 4.67
CA GLN A 292 2.12 21.97 6.00
C GLN A 292 1.49 23.20 6.66
N VAL A 293 0.91 24.09 5.89
CA VAL A 293 0.35 25.37 6.35
C VAL A 293 -1.16 25.27 6.55
N ALA A 294 -1.81 24.28 5.97
CA ALA A 294 -3.25 24.03 6.06
C ALA A 294 -3.63 23.26 7.33
#